data_7d6e12c901c4f315f1874470de43bb53
#
_entry.id   7d6e12c901c4f315f1874470de43bb53
#
_cell.length_a   1.000
_cell.length_b   1.000
_cell.length_c   1.000
_cell.angle_alpha   90.00
_cell.angle_beta   90.00
_cell.angle_gamma   90.00
#
_symmetry.space_group_name_H-M   'P 1'
#
loop_
_entity.id
_entity.type
_entity.pdbx_description
1 polymer ?
#
loop_
_entity_poly.entity_id
_entity_poly.type
_entity_poly.pdbx_seq_one_letter_code
_entity_poly.pdbx_strand_id
1 'polypeptide(L)'
;MEIKQVYQFVNDAASEVIGDTVLVAEDLSNVVDVGNAIFNASAFDAYVKSLVNHIGKVIFVNRPYRGAAPSVLMDAWEYGSVVEKIHSEMPEAVENESWDLVDGKSYDPHVFHQPVVEAKFFNKMTTFEIDASITERQVKQSFSSATQLNAFVSMIFNEIEKALTVRNDALIMRTINNMIVETAKDGNGNRAINLLSKYNAQYAETLTAAQAIVDPDFIRYAAYQIALYTDRLTRMSTLFNVGGKQRFTPKDLQHIVMLSEFRAAADVFLQSGTFHDEYTKLVNAETVPFWQGSGTDYAFASTGAINAKPASGGDAQSVTGVLGCIFDRDALGVMNNNQRVTTQWNAKAEFTNYFYKKDARYFNDLNENFVYFYVA
;
A
#
# COMPACT_ATOMS: atom_id res chain seq x y z
N MET A 1 3.55 13.21 -20.40
CA MET A 1 4.98 13.57 -20.49
C MET A 1 5.09 14.74 -21.46
N GLU A 2 5.80 15.80 -21.10
CA GLU A 2 6.03 16.91 -22.02
C GLU A 2 7.10 16.54 -23.04
N ILE A 3 7.00 17.06 -24.27
CA ILE A 3 7.98 16.80 -25.37
C ILE A 3 9.42 17.07 -24.92
N LYS A 4 9.64 18.10 -24.11
CA LYS A 4 10.96 18.43 -23.53
C LYS A 4 11.56 17.31 -22.66
N GLN A 5 10.75 16.57 -21.94
CA GLN A 5 11.24 15.45 -21.12
C GLN A 5 11.66 14.26 -21.97
N VAL A 6 10.90 13.96 -23.04
CA VAL A 6 11.27 12.89 -23.99
C VAL A 6 12.55 13.23 -24.74
N TYR A 7 12.70 14.49 -25.16
CA TYR A 7 13.90 15.00 -25.81
C TYR A 7 15.16 14.80 -24.91
N GLN A 8 15.08 15.18 -23.63
CA GLN A 8 16.21 14.99 -22.71
C GLN A 8 16.60 13.52 -22.58
N PHE A 9 15.64 12.63 -22.45
CA PHE A 9 15.91 11.19 -22.35
C PHE A 9 16.60 10.60 -23.56
N VAL A 10 16.08 10.94 -24.74
CA VAL A 10 16.62 10.43 -26.00
C VAL A 10 18.05 10.92 -26.17
N ASN A 11 18.33 12.18 -25.81
CA ASN A 11 19.67 12.75 -25.90
C ASN A 11 20.63 12.19 -24.85
N ASP A 12 20.21 12.02 -23.62
CA ASP A 12 21.05 11.42 -22.58
C ASP A 12 21.43 9.98 -22.95
N ALA A 13 20.50 9.19 -23.50
CA ALA A 13 20.80 7.85 -24.00
C ALA A 13 21.68 7.83 -25.25
N ALA A 14 21.50 8.79 -26.15
CA ALA A 14 22.35 8.91 -27.35
C ALA A 14 23.76 9.36 -26.99
N SER A 15 23.92 10.36 -26.14
CA SER A 15 25.19 10.88 -25.65
C SER A 15 26.04 9.80 -24.95
N GLU A 16 25.38 8.94 -24.13
CA GLU A 16 26.08 7.83 -23.45
C GLU A 16 26.68 6.79 -24.41
N VAL A 17 26.11 6.63 -25.60
CA VAL A 17 26.48 5.56 -26.54
C VAL A 17 27.33 6.03 -27.71
N ILE A 18 27.00 7.17 -28.30
CA ILE A 18 27.67 7.69 -29.49
C ILE A 18 28.38 9.04 -29.27
N GLY A 19 28.32 9.56 -28.04
CA GLY A 19 28.87 10.87 -27.67
C GLY A 19 28.04 12.06 -28.14
N ASP A 20 28.40 13.27 -27.72
CA ASP A 20 27.65 14.51 -27.93
C ASP A 20 27.64 15.02 -29.38
N THR A 21 28.16 14.24 -30.32
CA THR A 21 28.27 14.67 -31.72
C THR A 21 27.00 14.55 -32.54
N VAL A 22 26.07 13.74 -32.10
CA VAL A 22 24.80 13.50 -32.81
C VAL A 22 23.65 13.51 -31.82
N LEU A 23 23.11 14.69 -31.55
CA LEU A 23 21.98 14.87 -30.62
C LEU A 23 20.71 15.20 -31.39
N VAL A 24 19.57 14.79 -30.84
CA VAL A 24 18.22 15.13 -31.36
C VAL A 24 17.95 16.59 -31.07
N ALA A 25 17.44 17.34 -32.06
CA ALA A 25 17.05 18.74 -31.92
C ALA A 25 15.79 18.86 -31.02
N GLU A 26 15.59 20.02 -30.36
CA GLU A 26 14.44 20.25 -29.47
C GLU A 26 13.08 20.08 -30.17
N ASP A 27 13.02 20.32 -31.46
CA ASP A 27 11.84 20.15 -32.31
C ASP A 27 11.72 18.72 -32.88
N LEU A 28 12.65 17.83 -32.55
CA LEU A 28 12.72 16.45 -33.02
C LEU A 28 12.86 16.30 -34.54
N SER A 29 13.22 17.36 -35.25
CA SER A 29 13.30 17.39 -36.73
C SER A 29 14.37 16.43 -37.31
N ASN A 30 15.44 16.18 -36.57
CA ASN A 30 16.55 15.34 -37.01
C ASN A 30 16.58 13.93 -36.35
N VAL A 31 15.46 13.51 -35.73
CA VAL A 31 15.41 12.21 -35.00
C VAL A 31 15.71 11.00 -35.90
N VAL A 32 15.35 11.07 -37.17
CA VAL A 32 15.61 10.01 -38.16
C VAL A 32 17.10 9.90 -38.45
N ASP A 33 17.79 11.03 -38.56
CA ASP A 33 19.24 11.09 -38.84
C ASP A 33 20.02 10.57 -37.65
N VAL A 34 19.63 10.91 -36.44
CA VAL A 34 20.19 10.38 -35.18
C VAL A 34 19.99 8.88 -35.10
N GLY A 35 18.77 8.40 -35.40
CA GLY A 35 18.46 6.97 -35.46
C GLY A 35 19.32 6.21 -36.44
N ASN A 36 19.53 6.75 -37.64
CA ASN A 36 20.40 6.18 -38.64
C ASN A 36 21.87 6.16 -38.19
N ALA A 37 22.35 7.21 -37.52
CA ALA A 37 23.69 7.25 -36.96
C ALA A 37 23.92 6.15 -35.90
N ILE A 38 22.95 5.91 -35.03
CA ILE A 38 22.99 4.84 -34.01
C ILE A 38 23.05 3.46 -34.67
N PHE A 39 22.27 3.22 -35.73
CA PHE A 39 22.30 1.96 -36.48
C PHE A 39 23.64 1.76 -37.22
N ASN A 40 24.14 2.80 -37.86
CA ASN A 40 25.42 2.74 -38.63
C ASN A 40 26.63 2.53 -37.70
N ALA A 41 26.58 3.00 -36.46
CA ALA A 41 27.61 2.80 -35.46
C ALA A 41 27.61 1.39 -34.85
N SER A 42 26.66 0.51 -35.21
CA SER A 42 26.43 -0.81 -34.58
C SER A 42 26.21 -0.71 -33.06
N ALA A 43 25.74 0.44 -32.59
CA ALA A 43 25.56 0.77 -31.18
C ALA A 43 24.10 0.66 -30.72
N PHE A 44 23.25 0.10 -31.56
CA PHE A 44 21.80 0.02 -31.33
C PHE A 44 21.43 -0.64 -30.01
N ASP A 45 22.03 -1.79 -29.69
CA ASP A 45 21.69 -2.52 -28.44
C ASP A 45 22.14 -1.73 -27.20
N ALA A 46 23.31 -1.06 -27.28
CA ALA A 46 23.75 -0.18 -26.20
C ALA A 46 22.83 1.05 -26.03
N TYR A 47 22.35 1.63 -27.11
CA TYR A 47 21.40 2.75 -27.09
C TYR A 47 20.06 2.36 -26.46
N VAL A 48 19.47 1.24 -26.86
CA VAL A 48 18.21 0.77 -26.28
C VAL A 48 18.39 0.45 -24.81
N LYS A 49 19.51 -0.16 -24.42
CA LYS A 49 19.84 -0.43 -23.03
C LYS A 49 19.99 0.83 -22.20
N SER A 50 20.69 1.85 -22.71
CA SER A 50 20.82 3.15 -22.06
C SER A 50 19.46 3.86 -21.94
N LEU A 51 18.66 3.88 -23.02
CA LEU A 51 17.32 4.44 -23.02
C LEU A 51 16.43 3.80 -21.94
N VAL A 52 16.45 2.47 -21.83
CA VAL A 52 15.71 1.72 -20.83
C VAL A 52 16.20 2.02 -19.42
N ASN A 53 17.52 2.12 -19.21
CA ASN A 53 18.08 2.48 -17.91
C ASN A 53 17.70 3.91 -17.49
N HIS A 54 17.72 4.87 -18.40
CA HIS A 54 17.28 6.24 -18.17
C HIS A 54 15.80 6.30 -17.83
N ILE A 55 14.96 5.61 -18.60
CA ILE A 55 13.53 5.46 -18.32
C ILE A 55 13.33 4.88 -16.90
N GLY A 56 14.06 3.82 -16.54
CA GLY A 56 14.01 3.24 -15.21
C GLY A 56 14.38 4.23 -14.09
N LYS A 57 15.46 4.99 -14.27
CA LYS A 57 15.94 5.98 -13.29
C LYS A 57 14.96 7.13 -13.06
N VAL A 58 14.30 7.62 -14.11
CA VAL A 58 13.41 8.77 -14.02
C VAL A 58 12.02 8.43 -13.49
N ILE A 59 11.50 7.23 -13.75
CA ILE A 59 10.25 6.77 -13.16
C ILE A 59 10.28 6.88 -11.62
N PHE A 60 11.46 6.62 -11.00
CA PHE A 60 11.60 6.58 -9.54
C PHE A 60 11.87 7.95 -8.89
N VAL A 61 12.50 8.88 -9.60
CA VAL A 61 12.94 10.17 -9.03
C VAL A 61 11.83 11.22 -9.06
N ASN A 62 10.88 11.19 -10.01
CA ASN A 62 10.01 12.33 -10.29
C ASN A 62 8.50 12.09 -10.11
N ARG A 63 8.04 10.89 -9.70
CA ARG A 63 6.59 10.66 -9.54
C ARG A 63 6.24 10.07 -8.19
N PRO A 64 5.45 10.79 -7.38
CA PRO A 64 4.81 10.17 -6.23
C PRO A 64 3.88 9.06 -6.73
N TYR A 65 3.93 7.91 -6.07
CA TYR A 65 3.00 6.82 -6.29
C TYR A 65 1.56 7.35 -6.13
N ARG A 66 0.75 7.23 -7.16
CA ARG A 66 -0.67 7.60 -7.17
C ARG A 66 -1.50 6.43 -7.66
N GLY A 67 -1.41 5.31 -6.96
CA GLY A 67 -2.32 4.21 -7.16
C GLY A 67 -3.67 4.46 -6.46
N ALA A 68 -4.62 3.57 -6.67
CA ALA A 68 -5.90 3.55 -5.96
C ALA A 68 -5.80 2.90 -4.58
N ALA A 69 -4.63 2.39 -4.22
CA ALA A 69 -4.39 1.75 -2.94
C ALA A 69 -4.16 2.78 -1.83
N PRO A 70 -4.49 2.42 -0.57
CA PRO A 70 -4.22 3.25 0.60
C PRO A 70 -2.73 3.63 0.74
N SER A 71 -2.46 4.76 1.38
CA SER A 71 -1.11 5.31 1.59
C SER A 71 -0.34 4.57 2.70
N VAL A 72 -0.15 3.29 2.52
CA VAL A 72 0.59 2.39 3.44
C VAL A 72 2.07 2.27 3.07
N LEU A 73 2.49 2.98 2.03
CA LEU A 73 3.89 2.99 1.61
C LEU A 73 4.76 3.72 2.63
N MET A 74 5.82 3.07 3.03
CA MET A 74 6.88 3.62 3.87
C MET A 74 8.13 3.93 3.04
N ASP A 75 9.03 4.76 3.59
CA ASP A 75 10.28 5.09 2.93
C ASP A 75 11.13 3.84 2.63
N ALA A 76 11.76 3.86 1.46
CA ALA A 76 12.60 2.75 1.03
C ALA A 76 13.95 2.74 1.80
N TRP A 77 14.42 1.56 2.11
CA TRP A 77 15.74 1.35 2.70
C TRP A 77 16.74 1.03 1.61
N GLU A 78 17.81 1.76 1.56
CA GLU A 78 18.91 1.43 0.65
C GLU A 78 19.73 0.24 1.14
N TYR A 79 19.83 0.05 2.46
CA TYR A 79 20.71 -0.95 3.07
C TYR A 79 19.97 -1.82 4.10
N GLY A 80 20.35 -3.10 4.14
CA GLY A 80 19.85 -4.07 5.11
C GLY A 80 18.71 -4.97 4.58
N SER A 81 18.60 -6.17 5.15
CA SER A 81 17.64 -7.19 4.70
C SER A 81 16.44 -7.37 5.62
N VAL A 82 16.44 -6.75 6.80
CA VAL A 82 15.46 -7.00 7.85
C VAL A 82 14.96 -5.68 8.44
N VAL A 83 13.65 -5.58 8.66
CA VAL A 83 13.05 -4.50 9.46
C VAL A 83 13.01 -4.99 10.90
N GLU A 84 13.63 -4.23 11.79
CA GLU A 84 13.61 -4.50 13.21
C GLU A 84 12.72 -3.47 13.91
N LYS A 85 11.79 -3.96 14.75
CA LYS A 85 10.99 -3.13 15.66
C LYS A 85 11.36 -3.50 17.08
N ILE A 86 11.77 -2.50 17.86
CA ILE A 86 12.14 -2.67 19.26
C ILE A 86 11.09 -1.98 20.11
N HIS A 87 10.51 -2.72 21.05
CA HIS A 87 9.55 -2.22 22.02
C HIS A 87 10.05 -2.47 23.45
N SER A 88 9.87 -1.51 24.31
CA SER A 88 9.95 -1.70 25.75
C SER A 88 8.55 -1.92 26.31
N GLU A 89 8.36 -2.93 27.12
CA GLU A 89 7.12 -3.11 27.85
C GLU A 89 6.96 -1.99 28.89
N MET A 90 5.73 -1.56 29.10
CA MET A 90 5.44 -0.53 30.10
C MET A 90 5.62 -1.14 31.50
N PRO A 91 6.47 -0.56 32.36
CA PRO A 91 6.60 -1.01 33.74
C PRO A 91 5.31 -0.75 34.52
N GLU A 92 5.00 -1.63 35.44
CA GLU A 92 3.87 -1.46 36.35
C GLU A 92 4.20 -0.39 37.38
N ALA A 93 3.31 0.60 37.50
CA ALA A 93 3.41 1.58 38.57
C ALA A 93 2.75 1.03 39.83
N VAL A 94 3.52 0.92 40.88
CA VAL A 94 3.03 0.50 42.20
C VAL A 94 2.88 1.73 43.10
N GLU A 95 1.90 1.69 43.99
CA GLU A 95 1.70 2.73 44.97
C GLU A 95 2.87 2.72 45.97
N ASN A 96 3.43 3.89 46.25
CA ASN A 96 4.56 4.02 47.17
C ASN A 96 4.04 4.07 48.63
N GLU A 97 4.58 3.21 49.48
CA GLU A 97 4.20 3.11 50.89
C GLU A 97 4.74 4.26 51.75
N SER A 98 5.33 5.32 51.18
CA SER A 98 5.97 6.43 51.94
C SER A 98 5.00 7.19 52.85
N TRP A 99 3.71 7.11 52.61
CA TRP A 99 2.65 7.72 53.44
C TRP A 99 2.17 6.83 54.59
N ASP A 100 2.43 5.51 54.53
CA ASP A 100 1.97 4.50 55.48
C ASP A 100 3.16 3.60 55.95
N LEU A 101 4.23 4.26 56.41
CA LEU A 101 5.39 3.55 56.91
C LEU A 101 5.06 2.79 58.19
N VAL A 102 5.44 1.50 58.24
CA VAL A 102 5.20 0.63 59.40
C VAL A 102 6.49 0.47 60.17
N ASP A 103 6.44 0.71 61.47
CA ASP A 103 7.57 0.53 62.36
C ASP A 103 8.02 -0.95 62.39
N GLY A 104 9.34 -1.16 62.21
CA GLY A 104 9.91 -2.52 62.12
C GLY A 104 9.84 -3.18 60.76
N LYS A 105 9.20 -2.60 59.71
CA LYS A 105 9.24 -3.09 58.34
C LYS A 105 10.53 -2.63 57.65
N SER A 106 11.19 -3.58 56.92
CA SER A 106 12.37 -3.24 56.13
C SER A 106 11.95 -2.86 54.72
N TYR A 107 12.46 -1.73 54.20
CA TYR A 107 12.29 -1.23 52.87
C TYR A 107 13.61 -1.30 52.11
N ASP A 108 13.77 -2.29 51.22
CA ASP A 108 15.04 -2.55 50.52
C ASP A 108 15.19 -1.65 49.31
N PRO A 109 16.14 -0.66 49.31
CA PRO A 109 16.37 0.22 48.18
C PRO A 109 17.22 -0.39 47.06
N HIS A 110 17.74 -1.63 47.25
CA HIS A 110 18.68 -2.26 46.34
C HIS A 110 18.07 -3.34 45.43
N VAL A 111 16.73 -3.41 45.35
CA VAL A 111 16.05 -4.34 44.43
C VAL A 111 16.22 -3.82 42.98
N PHE A 112 16.80 -4.66 42.13
CA PHE A 112 17.01 -4.36 40.73
C PHE A 112 15.78 -4.75 39.91
N HIS A 113 15.21 -3.77 39.16
CA HIS A 113 14.09 -3.96 38.26
C HIS A 113 14.57 -3.79 36.81
N GLN A 114 14.65 -4.90 36.08
CA GLN A 114 15.10 -4.90 34.69
C GLN A 114 13.96 -4.53 33.76
N PRO A 115 14.14 -3.51 32.87
CA PRO A 115 13.18 -3.24 31.80
C PRO A 115 13.06 -4.44 30.83
N VAL A 116 11.84 -4.80 30.46
CA VAL A 116 11.58 -5.84 29.46
C VAL A 116 11.56 -5.19 28.09
N VAL A 117 12.48 -5.61 27.24
CA VAL A 117 12.59 -5.12 25.85
C VAL A 117 12.39 -6.29 24.89
N GLU A 118 11.49 -6.14 23.93
CA GLU A 118 11.24 -7.11 22.86
C GLU A 118 11.71 -6.54 21.53
N ALA A 119 12.43 -7.36 20.75
CA ALA A 119 12.77 -7.06 19.36
C ALA A 119 12.00 -8.01 18.43
N LYS A 120 11.40 -7.45 17.40
CA LYS A 120 10.65 -8.20 16.38
C LYS A 120 11.25 -7.94 14.99
N PHE A 121 11.54 -9.01 14.28
CA PHE A 121 12.19 -8.96 12.98
C PHE A 121 11.24 -9.35 11.85
N PHE A 122 11.18 -8.53 10.81
CA PHE A 122 10.39 -8.78 9.60
C PHE A 122 11.32 -8.89 8.40
N ASN A 123 11.36 -10.07 7.78
CA ASN A 123 12.25 -10.40 6.68
C ASN A 123 11.51 -10.77 5.38
N LYS A 124 10.19 -10.57 5.32
CA LYS A 124 9.42 -10.91 4.12
C LYS A 124 9.73 -9.94 2.99
N MET A 125 10.15 -10.49 1.87
CA MET A 125 10.45 -9.77 0.65
C MET A 125 9.82 -10.48 -0.55
N THR A 126 9.44 -9.70 -1.56
CA THR A 126 9.02 -10.21 -2.86
C THR A 126 9.72 -9.41 -3.95
N THR A 127 10.06 -10.07 -5.03
CA THR A 127 10.63 -9.42 -6.22
C THR A 127 9.59 -9.49 -7.33
N PHE A 128 9.18 -8.34 -7.83
CA PHE A 128 8.36 -8.25 -9.03
C PHE A 128 9.28 -8.19 -10.25
N GLU A 129 8.94 -8.94 -11.28
CA GLU A 129 9.63 -8.93 -12.56
C GLU A 129 8.64 -8.59 -13.68
N ILE A 130 9.07 -7.71 -14.57
CA ILE A 130 8.33 -7.35 -15.78
C ILE A 130 9.26 -7.58 -16.96
N ASP A 131 8.84 -8.47 -17.85
CA ASP A 131 9.59 -8.82 -19.04
C ASP A 131 9.12 -7.97 -20.22
N ALA A 132 10.06 -7.34 -20.90
CA ALA A 132 9.80 -6.63 -22.14
C ALA A 132 10.81 -7.08 -23.20
N SER A 133 10.32 -7.44 -24.38
CA SER A 133 11.18 -7.83 -25.51
C SER A 133 11.06 -6.77 -26.60
N ILE A 134 12.19 -6.29 -27.09
CA ILE A 134 12.24 -5.31 -28.17
C ILE A 134 13.01 -5.90 -29.34
N THR A 135 12.38 -5.92 -30.52
CA THR A 135 13.01 -6.37 -31.75
C THR A 135 13.61 -5.20 -32.50
N GLU A 136 14.75 -5.43 -33.17
CA GLU A 136 15.39 -4.42 -34.02
C GLU A 136 14.42 -3.88 -35.08
N ARG A 137 13.57 -4.73 -35.64
CA ARG A 137 12.56 -4.32 -36.63
C ARG A 137 11.54 -3.34 -36.08
N GLN A 138 11.07 -3.53 -34.86
CA GLN A 138 10.11 -2.62 -34.24
C GLN A 138 10.69 -1.23 -34.09
N VAL A 139 11.96 -1.15 -33.68
CA VAL A 139 12.63 0.15 -33.52
C VAL A 139 12.87 0.80 -34.87
N LYS A 140 13.36 0.06 -35.87
CA LYS A 140 13.54 0.59 -37.22
C LYS A 140 12.25 1.13 -37.83
N GLN A 141 11.13 0.46 -37.59
CA GLN A 141 9.80 0.93 -38.05
C GLN A 141 9.33 2.16 -37.26
N SER A 142 9.72 2.30 -36.00
CA SER A 142 9.34 3.44 -35.16
C SER A 142 10.09 4.74 -35.52
N PHE A 143 11.25 4.65 -36.15
CA PHE A 143 12.03 5.80 -36.60
C PHE A 143 11.53 6.44 -37.92
N SER A 144 10.42 6.02 -38.46
CA SER A 144 9.86 6.63 -39.68
C SER A 144 9.41 8.08 -39.51
N SER A 145 9.14 8.51 -38.25
CA SER A 145 8.86 9.91 -37.90
C SER A 145 9.18 10.17 -36.42
N ALA A 146 9.46 11.44 -36.07
CA ALA A 146 9.62 11.89 -34.69
C ALA A 146 8.45 11.53 -33.79
N THR A 147 7.23 11.67 -34.31
CA THR A 147 5.98 11.36 -33.61
C THR A 147 5.90 9.87 -33.27
N GLN A 148 6.31 8.98 -34.17
CA GLN A 148 6.28 7.54 -33.94
C GLN A 148 7.33 7.10 -32.90
N LEU A 149 8.54 7.69 -32.93
CA LEU A 149 9.55 7.43 -31.90
C LEU A 149 9.05 7.84 -30.52
N ASN A 150 8.50 9.04 -30.39
CA ASN A 150 7.96 9.52 -29.14
C ASN A 150 6.79 8.64 -28.64
N ALA A 151 5.92 8.21 -29.53
CA ALA A 151 4.81 7.31 -29.20
C ALA A 151 5.33 5.94 -28.71
N PHE A 152 6.34 5.39 -29.37
CA PHE A 152 6.94 4.11 -28.99
C PHE A 152 7.60 4.16 -27.60
N VAL A 153 8.44 5.17 -27.36
CA VAL A 153 9.10 5.35 -26.04
C VAL A 153 8.05 5.56 -24.95
N SER A 154 7.06 6.44 -25.21
CA SER A 154 5.97 6.71 -24.25
C SER A 154 5.11 5.49 -23.98
N MET A 155 4.85 4.65 -24.99
CA MET A 155 4.09 3.42 -24.84
C MET A 155 4.80 2.43 -23.91
N ILE A 156 6.08 2.12 -24.17
CA ILE A 156 6.86 1.21 -23.32
C ILE A 156 6.88 1.71 -21.88
N PHE A 157 7.17 3.00 -21.72
CA PHE A 157 7.21 3.66 -20.42
C PHE A 157 5.89 3.53 -19.65
N ASN A 158 4.78 3.90 -20.29
CA ASN A 158 3.47 3.89 -19.65
C ASN A 158 3.03 2.47 -19.26
N GLU A 159 3.31 1.46 -20.09
CA GLU A 159 2.91 0.09 -19.79
C GLU A 159 3.72 -0.51 -18.62
N ILE A 160 5.02 -0.22 -18.55
CA ILE A 160 5.86 -0.65 -17.42
C ILE A 160 5.41 0.05 -16.12
N GLU A 161 5.16 1.37 -16.19
CA GLU A 161 4.69 2.15 -15.03
C GLU A 161 3.34 1.63 -14.51
N LYS A 162 2.38 1.39 -15.40
CA LYS A 162 1.08 0.80 -15.05
C LYS A 162 1.23 -0.57 -14.39
N ALA A 163 2.04 -1.45 -14.97
CA ALA A 163 2.23 -2.79 -14.45
C ALA A 163 2.88 -2.77 -13.05
N LEU A 164 3.87 -1.91 -12.81
CA LEU A 164 4.48 -1.72 -11.49
C LEU A 164 3.47 -1.15 -10.48
N THR A 165 2.68 -0.17 -10.89
CA THR A 165 1.65 0.44 -10.04
C THR A 165 0.61 -0.61 -9.62
N VAL A 166 0.07 -1.38 -10.56
CA VAL A 166 -0.91 -2.44 -10.27
C VAL A 166 -0.33 -3.49 -9.31
N ARG A 167 0.94 -3.87 -9.48
CA ARG A 167 1.58 -4.84 -8.58
C ARG A 167 1.80 -4.29 -7.17
N ASN A 168 2.17 -3.03 -7.05
CA ASN A 168 2.28 -2.36 -5.75
C ASN A 168 0.92 -2.24 -5.05
N ASP A 169 -0.13 -1.83 -5.78
CA ASP A 169 -1.49 -1.78 -5.25
C ASP A 169 -1.94 -3.15 -4.75
N ALA A 170 -1.71 -4.19 -5.55
CA ALA A 170 -2.03 -5.56 -5.15
C ALA A 170 -1.27 -5.99 -3.89
N LEU A 171 -0.01 -5.59 -3.71
CA LEU A 171 0.77 -5.91 -2.51
C LEU A 171 0.24 -5.17 -1.28
N ILE A 172 -0.11 -3.89 -1.42
CA ILE A 172 -0.69 -3.10 -0.33
C ILE A 172 -2.02 -3.72 0.11
N MET A 173 -2.93 -3.98 -0.85
CA MET A 173 -4.22 -4.60 -0.55
C MET A 173 -4.04 -5.99 0.09
N ARG A 174 -3.11 -6.80 -0.40
CA ARG A 174 -2.78 -8.09 0.21
C ARG A 174 -2.31 -7.94 1.66
N THR A 175 -1.51 -6.92 1.95
CA THR A 175 -0.99 -6.68 3.31
C THR A 175 -2.12 -6.29 4.27
N ILE A 176 -3.04 -5.41 3.84
CA ILE A 176 -4.24 -5.05 4.61
C ILE A 176 -5.16 -6.26 4.80
N ASN A 177 -5.44 -7.00 3.72
CA ASN A 177 -6.29 -8.19 3.77
C ASN A 177 -5.74 -9.27 4.70
N ASN A 178 -4.43 -9.45 4.74
CA ASN A 178 -3.79 -10.37 5.68
C ASN A 178 -4.05 -9.96 7.14
N MET A 179 -3.99 -8.65 7.47
CA MET A 179 -4.32 -8.18 8.82
C MET A 179 -5.78 -8.42 9.17
N ILE A 180 -6.71 -8.16 8.23
CA ILE A 180 -8.13 -8.43 8.43
C ILE A 180 -8.36 -9.92 8.70
N VAL A 181 -7.74 -10.80 7.91
CA VAL A 181 -7.90 -12.26 8.05
C VAL A 181 -7.27 -12.79 9.35
N GLU A 182 -6.12 -12.27 9.76
CA GLU A 182 -5.50 -12.62 11.06
C GLU A 182 -6.40 -12.19 12.23
N THR A 183 -6.98 -10.99 12.15
CA THR A 183 -7.90 -10.47 13.16
C THR A 183 -9.23 -11.25 13.18
N ALA A 184 -9.72 -11.67 12.02
CA ALA A 184 -10.90 -12.52 11.89
C ALA A 184 -10.67 -13.90 12.51
N LYS A 185 -9.50 -14.51 12.26
CA LYS A 185 -9.10 -15.79 12.84
C LYS A 185 -9.04 -15.75 14.37
N ASP A 186 -8.58 -14.64 14.93
CA ASP A 186 -8.56 -14.42 16.38
C ASP A 186 -9.99 -14.37 16.97
N GLY A 187 -11.00 -13.93 16.20
CA GLY A 187 -12.41 -13.97 16.56
C GLY A 187 -12.83 -13.06 17.72
N ASN A 188 -11.96 -12.14 18.17
CA ASN A 188 -12.26 -11.26 19.28
C ASN A 188 -13.15 -10.09 18.85
N GLY A 189 -14.36 -10.00 19.39
CA GLY A 189 -15.35 -8.96 19.08
C GLY A 189 -14.95 -7.53 19.44
N ASN A 190 -13.81 -7.29 20.10
CA ASN A 190 -13.29 -5.95 20.34
C ASN A 190 -12.50 -5.39 19.15
N ARG A 191 -12.03 -6.25 18.24
CA ARG A 191 -11.24 -5.89 17.06
C ARG A 191 -11.86 -6.34 15.74
N ALA A 192 -12.69 -7.39 15.77
CA ALA A 192 -13.58 -7.80 14.69
C ALA A 192 -15.02 -7.36 15.01
N ILE A 193 -15.43 -6.21 14.49
CA ILE A 193 -16.66 -5.55 14.90
C ILE A 193 -17.79 -5.83 13.91
N ASN A 194 -18.70 -6.72 14.28
CA ASN A 194 -19.95 -6.89 13.53
C ASN A 194 -20.92 -5.75 13.86
N LEU A 195 -20.97 -4.75 12.99
CA LEU A 195 -21.83 -3.58 13.17
C LEU A 195 -23.32 -3.94 13.06
N LEU A 196 -23.66 -4.86 12.15
CA LEU A 196 -25.04 -5.28 11.93
C LEU A 196 -25.60 -6.01 13.15
N SER A 197 -24.85 -6.97 13.67
CA SER A 197 -25.27 -7.70 14.89
C SER A 197 -25.44 -6.77 16.08
N LYS A 198 -24.53 -5.79 16.26
CA LYS A 198 -24.65 -4.80 17.34
C LYS A 198 -25.84 -3.87 17.16
N TYR A 199 -26.10 -3.41 15.92
CA TYR A 199 -27.25 -2.57 15.61
C TYR A 199 -28.56 -3.31 15.87
N ASN A 200 -28.73 -4.50 15.30
CA ASN A 200 -29.93 -5.32 15.48
C ASN A 200 -30.21 -5.65 16.96
N ALA A 201 -29.17 -5.95 17.73
CA ALA A 201 -29.29 -6.19 19.16
C ALA A 201 -29.67 -4.93 19.94
N GLN A 202 -29.15 -3.76 19.59
CA GLN A 202 -29.39 -2.51 20.31
C GLN A 202 -30.80 -1.94 20.05
N TYR A 203 -31.27 -2.04 18.81
CA TYR A 203 -32.55 -1.43 18.39
C TYR A 203 -33.66 -2.45 18.19
N ALA A 204 -33.43 -3.72 18.51
CA ALA A 204 -34.36 -4.83 18.30
C ALA A 204 -34.84 -4.97 16.85
N GLU A 205 -33.93 -4.69 15.90
CA GLU A 205 -34.15 -4.79 14.46
C GLU A 205 -33.70 -6.16 13.92
N THR A 206 -34.07 -6.45 12.68
CA THR A 206 -33.71 -7.70 11.98
C THR A 206 -33.20 -7.42 10.55
N LEU A 207 -32.41 -6.33 10.39
CA LEU A 207 -31.86 -5.99 9.09
C LEU A 207 -30.89 -7.08 8.60
N THR A 208 -30.96 -7.33 7.30
CA THR A 208 -29.95 -8.13 6.59
C THR A 208 -28.80 -7.23 6.12
N ALA A 209 -27.64 -7.82 5.78
CA ALA A 209 -26.49 -7.06 5.30
C ALA A 209 -26.81 -6.21 4.06
N ALA A 210 -27.64 -6.72 3.14
CA ALA A 210 -28.06 -5.99 1.94
C ALA A 210 -28.97 -4.78 2.26
N GLN A 211 -29.83 -4.91 3.26
CA GLN A 211 -30.71 -3.82 3.72
C GLN A 211 -29.92 -2.76 4.52
N ALA A 212 -29.00 -3.19 5.36
CA ALA A 212 -28.21 -2.31 6.22
C ALA A 212 -27.41 -1.24 5.43
N ILE A 213 -26.87 -1.59 4.28
CA ILE A 213 -26.06 -0.66 3.46
C ILE A 213 -26.89 0.48 2.85
N VAL A 214 -28.18 0.29 2.69
CA VAL A 214 -29.12 1.31 2.17
C VAL A 214 -30.00 1.92 3.25
N ASP A 215 -29.86 1.49 4.50
CA ASP A 215 -30.62 2.00 5.62
C ASP A 215 -29.93 3.22 6.26
N PRO A 216 -30.58 4.41 6.28
CA PRO A 216 -29.98 5.63 6.81
C PRO A 216 -29.62 5.57 8.30
N ASP A 217 -30.43 4.87 9.10
CA ASP A 217 -30.23 4.82 10.56
C ASP A 217 -29.09 3.86 10.90
N PHE A 218 -28.97 2.75 10.18
CA PHE A 218 -27.79 1.89 10.27
C PHE A 218 -26.51 2.63 9.85
N ILE A 219 -26.54 3.40 8.76
CA ILE A 219 -25.36 4.16 8.30
C ILE A 219 -24.91 5.19 9.34
N ARG A 220 -25.87 5.91 9.97
CA ARG A 220 -25.56 6.83 11.07
C ARG A 220 -24.94 6.10 12.26
N TYR A 221 -25.49 4.96 12.63
CA TYR A 221 -24.94 4.13 13.69
C TYR A 221 -23.54 3.64 13.37
N ALA A 222 -23.29 3.19 12.14
CA ALA A 222 -21.97 2.74 11.69
C ALA A 222 -20.95 3.88 11.75
N ALA A 223 -21.30 5.08 11.27
CA ALA A 223 -20.45 6.26 11.36
C ALA A 223 -20.12 6.63 12.81
N TYR A 224 -21.11 6.60 13.70
CA TYR A 224 -20.92 6.81 15.13
C TYR A 224 -19.96 5.77 15.74
N GLN A 225 -20.12 4.50 15.43
CA GLN A 225 -19.26 3.44 15.96
C GLN A 225 -17.80 3.62 15.46
N ILE A 226 -17.62 3.91 14.20
CA ILE A 226 -16.28 4.16 13.64
C ILE A 226 -15.60 5.34 14.35
N ALA A 227 -16.32 6.46 14.53
CA ALA A 227 -15.81 7.62 15.26
C ALA A 227 -15.48 7.28 16.73
N LEU A 228 -16.31 6.46 17.39
CA LEU A 228 -16.04 6.00 18.74
C LEU A 228 -14.77 5.17 18.85
N TYR A 229 -14.51 4.28 17.88
CA TYR A 229 -13.29 3.47 17.86
C TYR A 229 -12.04 4.28 17.55
N THR A 230 -12.12 5.34 16.73
CA THR A 230 -10.99 6.25 16.55
C THR A 230 -10.57 6.91 17.87
N ASP A 231 -11.53 7.20 18.74
CA ASP A 231 -11.23 7.78 20.07
C ASP A 231 -10.74 6.72 21.07
N ARG A 232 -11.33 5.52 21.06
CA ARG A 232 -10.92 4.41 21.93
C ARG A 232 -9.47 3.97 21.69
N LEU A 233 -9.04 3.94 20.44
CA LEU A 233 -7.66 3.58 20.07
C LEU A 233 -6.61 4.56 20.59
N THR A 234 -7.00 5.78 20.97
CA THR A 234 -6.06 6.75 21.59
C THR A 234 -5.67 6.40 23.02
N ARG A 235 -6.41 5.50 23.64
CA ARG A 235 -6.17 5.07 25.03
C ARG A 235 -5.34 3.79 25.07
N MET A 236 -4.46 3.71 26.07
CA MET A 236 -3.67 2.51 26.32
C MET A 236 -4.57 1.33 26.59
N SER A 237 -4.46 0.27 25.79
CA SER A 237 -5.28 -0.94 25.88
C SER A 237 -4.59 -2.16 25.27
N THR A 238 -4.98 -3.33 25.74
CA THR A 238 -4.61 -4.63 25.16
C THR A 238 -5.70 -5.18 24.22
N LEU A 239 -6.84 -4.49 24.09
CA LEU A 239 -8.03 -5.02 23.43
C LEU A 239 -7.96 -4.98 21.90
N PHE A 240 -7.20 -4.04 21.35
CA PHE A 240 -7.25 -3.69 19.92
C PHE A 240 -6.13 -4.28 19.07
N ASN A 241 -5.28 -5.15 19.65
CA ASN A 241 -4.26 -5.88 18.92
C ASN A 241 -4.33 -7.38 19.21
N VAL A 242 -3.94 -8.20 18.24
CA VAL A 242 -3.99 -9.67 18.34
C VAL A 242 -2.94 -10.18 19.33
N GLY A 243 -1.79 -9.50 19.43
CA GLY A 243 -0.71 -9.86 20.34
C GLY A 243 -0.98 -9.59 21.81
N GLY A 244 -2.11 -8.92 22.17
CA GLY A 244 -2.47 -8.62 23.55
C GLY A 244 -1.51 -7.67 24.26
N LYS A 245 -0.75 -6.86 23.53
CA LYS A 245 0.20 -5.89 24.08
C LYS A 245 -0.49 -4.59 24.44
N GLN A 246 0.01 -3.90 25.46
CA GLN A 246 -0.47 -2.56 25.80
C GLN A 246 -0.02 -1.57 24.73
N ARG A 247 -1.00 -1.03 23.98
CA ARG A 247 -0.77 -0.09 22.86
C ARG A 247 -1.82 1.01 22.87
N PHE A 248 -1.43 2.16 22.35
CA PHE A 248 -2.33 3.26 22.00
C PHE A 248 -1.91 3.82 20.65
N THR A 249 -2.85 4.38 19.92
CA THR A 249 -2.59 4.98 18.61
C THR A 249 -3.15 6.40 18.61
N PRO A 250 -2.30 7.45 18.61
CA PRO A 250 -2.74 8.82 18.45
C PRO A 250 -3.49 9.03 17.14
N LYS A 251 -4.40 10.00 17.09
CA LYS A 251 -5.27 10.23 15.92
C LYS A 251 -4.50 10.54 14.63
N ASP A 252 -3.35 11.17 14.73
CA ASP A 252 -2.46 11.49 13.61
C ASP A 252 -1.69 10.28 13.05
N LEU A 253 -1.59 9.21 13.84
CA LEU A 253 -0.99 7.94 13.42
C LEU A 253 -2.03 6.88 13.02
N GLN A 254 -3.33 7.20 13.14
CA GLN A 254 -4.39 6.30 12.70
C GLN A 254 -4.57 6.36 11.19
N HIS A 255 -4.53 5.20 10.55
CA HIS A 255 -4.97 5.02 9.17
C HIS A 255 -6.37 4.42 9.14
N ILE A 256 -7.25 5.03 8.37
CA ILE A 256 -8.62 4.58 8.20
C ILE A 256 -8.85 4.29 6.73
N VAL A 257 -9.24 3.06 6.43
CA VAL A 257 -9.54 2.61 5.07
C VAL A 257 -10.97 2.11 5.02
N MET A 258 -11.75 2.58 4.07
CA MET A 258 -13.17 2.25 3.92
C MET A 258 -13.49 1.75 2.51
N LEU A 259 -14.49 0.90 2.41
CA LEU A 259 -15.07 0.51 1.14
C LEU A 259 -15.79 1.70 0.50
N SER A 260 -15.53 1.95 -0.78
CA SER A 260 -16.10 3.10 -1.51
C SER A 260 -17.62 3.10 -1.52
N GLU A 261 -18.24 1.93 -1.59
CA GLU A 261 -19.70 1.77 -1.55
C GLU A 261 -20.28 2.25 -0.22
N PHE A 262 -19.67 1.85 0.91
CA PHE A 262 -20.06 2.33 2.23
C PHE A 262 -19.83 3.84 2.39
N ARG A 263 -18.67 4.35 1.91
CA ARG A 263 -18.35 5.78 1.96
C ARG A 263 -19.38 6.61 1.19
N ALA A 264 -19.73 6.19 -0.03
CA ALA A 264 -20.72 6.88 -0.85
C ALA A 264 -22.11 6.87 -0.20
N ALA A 265 -22.54 5.73 0.38
CA ALA A 265 -23.78 5.66 1.13
C ALA A 265 -23.78 6.58 2.36
N ALA A 266 -22.67 6.60 3.10
CA ALA A 266 -22.51 7.47 4.26
C ALA A 266 -22.57 8.96 3.87
N ASP A 267 -21.88 9.37 2.83
CA ASP A 267 -21.89 10.76 2.35
C ASP A 267 -23.32 11.21 1.95
N VAL A 268 -24.11 10.34 1.31
CA VAL A 268 -25.51 10.65 0.93
C VAL A 268 -26.43 10.71 2.16
N PHE A 269 -26.40 9.72 3.04
CA PHE A 269 -27.36 9.58 4.13
C PHE A 269 -27.03 10.44 5.36
N LEU A 270 -25.77 10.77 5.58
CA LEU A 270 -25.40 11.69 6.66
C LEU A 270 -25.74 13.14 6.31
N GLN A 271 -25.64 13.54 5.04
CA GLN A 271 -25.93 14.89 4.59
C GLN A 271 -27.43 15.17 4.41
N SER A 272 -28.24 14.15 4.06
CA SER A 272 -29.66 14.33 3.74
C SER A 272 -30.54 14.73 4.92
N GLY A 273 -30.06 14.65 6.15
CA GLY A 273 -30.86 14.90 7.36
C GLY A 273 -30.50 16.16 8.16
N THR A 274 -29.50 16.96 7.74
CA THR A 274 -29.00 18.08 8.56
C THR A 274 -28.78 19.35 7.74
N PHE A 275 -29.25 20.49 8.30
CA PHE A 275 -29.01 21.84 7.77
C PHE A 275 -27.54 22.33 7.98
N HIS A 276 -26.71 21.57 8.70
CA HIS A 276 -25.32 21.93 9.01
C HIS A 276 -24.38 20.78 8.67
N ASP A 277 -23.77 20.84 7.49
CA ASP A 277 -22.79 19.85 6.96
C ASP A 277 -21.56 19.65 7.86
N GLU A 278 -21.25 20.62 8.73
CA GLU A 278 -20.02 20.59 9.53
C GLU A 278 -20.05 19.56 10.68
N TYR A 279 -21.24 19.15 11.12
CA TYR A 279 -21.38 18.29 12.32
C TYR A 279 -21.62 16.80 11.99
N THR A 280 -21.79 16.44 10.73
CA THR A 280 -22.17 15.07 10.32
C THR A 280 -21.20 14.44 9.33
N LYS A 281 -19.93 14.83 9.36
CA LYS A 281 -18.92 14.25 8.47
C LYS A 281 -18.42 12.92 9.01
N LEU A 282 -18.36 11.92 8.12
CA LEU A 282 -17.62 10.70 8.39
C LEU A 282 -16.14 11.05 8.62
N VAL A 283 -15.47 10.28 9.47
CA VAL A 283 -14.03 10.44 9.71
C VAL A 283 -13.28 10.42 8.38
N ASN A 284 -12.26 11.26 8.25
CA ASN A 284 -11.44 11.28 7.03
C ASN A 284 -10.78 9.91 6.83
N ALA A 285 -11.07 9.29 5.69
CA ALA A 285 -10.63 7.94 5.37
C ALA A 285 -10.24 7.83 3.91
N GLU A 286 -9.28 6.96 3.65
CA GLU A 286 -8.97 6.50 2.30
C GLU A 286 -10.00 5.47 1.86
N THR A 287 -10.29 5.43 0.56
CA THR A 287 -11.33 4.54 0.03
C THR A 287 -10.76 3.51 -0.92
N VAL A 288 -11.31 2.30 -0.86
CA VAL A 288 -11.00 1.22 -1.79
C VAL A 288 -12.28 0.76 -2.49
N PRO A 289 -12.27 0.54 -3.81
CA PRO A 289 -13.45 0.13 -4.55
C PRO A 289 -13.87 -1.31 -4.24
N PHE A 290 -12.91 -2.17 -3.88
CA PHE A 290 -13.10 -3.57 -3.52
C PHE A 290 -11.89 -4.05 -2.71
N TRP A 291 -12.10 -5.04 -1.83
CA TRP A 291 -11.01 -5.58 -1.00
C TRP A 291 -10.18 -6.63 -1.74
N GLN A 292 -10.81 -7.45 -2.56
CA GLN A 292 -10.15 -8.53 -3.30
C GLN A 292 -10.74 -8.68 -4.70
N GLY A 293 -9.89 -9.01 -5.68
CA GLY A 293 -10.30 -9.22 -7.05
C GLY A 293 -10.21 -7.98 -7.93
N SER A 294 -10.77 -8.06 -9.14
CA SER A 294 -10.72 -7.02 -10.17
C SER A 294 -11.97 -6.12 -10.22
N GLY A 295 -12.94 -6.37 -9.37
CA GLY A 295 -14.19 -5.62 -9.37
C GLY A 295 -15.05 -5.86 -10.62
N THR A 296 -15.04 -7.06 -11.18
CA THR A 296 -15.93 -7.43 -12.29
C THR A 296 -17.40 -7.50 -11.87
N ASP A 297 -17.64 -7.70 -10.59
CA ASP A 297 -18.94 -7.62 -9.93
C ASP A 297 -18.85 -6.59 -8.80
N TYR A 298 -19.62 -5.51 -8.91
CA TYR A 298 -19.66 -4.40 -7.97
C TYR A 298 -20.77 -4.51 -6.93
N ALA A 299 -21.36 -5.70 -6.77
CA ALA A 299 -22.28 -5.92 -5.66
C ALA A 299 -21.51 -5.95 -4.32
N PHE A 300 -22.11 -5.37 -3.27
CA PHE A 300 -21.49 -5.28 -1.94
C PHE A 300 -20.98 -6.65 -1.43
N ALA A 301 -21.72 -7.73 -1.69
CA ALA A 301 -21.31 -9.06 -1.27
C ALA A 301 -19.97 -9.50 -1.85
N SER A 302 -19.64 -9.06 -3.08
CA SER A 302 -18.35 -9.35 -3.73
C SER A 302 -17.28 -8.33 -3.41
N THR A 303 -17.60 -7.04 -3.37
CA THR A 303 -16.64 -5.96 -3.09
C THR A 303 -16.17 -5.96 -1.64
N GLY A 304 -17.05 -6.35 -0.73
CA GLY A 304 -16.77 -6.47 0.70
C GLY A 304 -16.17 -7.81 1.14
N ALA A 305 -15.88 -8.75 0.23
CA ALA A 305 -15.40 -10.09 0.56
C ALA A 305 -13.87 -10.22 0.47
N ILE A 306 -13.30 -10.95 1.43
CA ILE A 306 -11.88 -11.30 1.48
C ILE A 306 -11.75 -12.80 1.71
N ASN A 307 -11.04 -13.50 0.83
CA ASN A 307 -10.70 -14.92 0.96
C ASN A 307 -9.19 -15.07 0.96
N ALA A 308 -8.60 -15.32 2.12
CA ALA A 308 -7.15 -15.46 2.23
C ALA A 308 -6.76 -16.47 3.31
N LYS A 309 -5.55 -17.03 3.17
CA LYS A 309 -4.96 -17.89 4.19
C LYS A 309 -4.16 -17.03 5.15
N PRO A 310 -4.38 -17.15 6.48
CA PRO A 310 -3.62 -16.43 7.47
C PRO A 310 -2.11 -16.69 7.33
N ALA A 311 -1.28 -15.67 7.46
CA ALA A 311 0.18 -15.82 7.44
C ALA A 311 0.70 -16.59 8.66
N SER A 312 -0.04 -16.53 9.78
CA SER A 312 0.21 -17.31 10.99
C SER A 312 -0.11 -18.82 10.86
N GLY A 313 -0.62 -19.24 9.68
CA GLY A 313 -1.01 -20.63 9.40
C GLY A 313 -2.48 -20.91 9.69
N GLY A 314 -2.92 -22.13 9.39
CA GLY A 314 -4.32 -22.56 9.51
C GLY A 314 -5.05 -22.57 8.17
N ASP A 315 -6.36 -22.80 8.22
CA ASP A 315 -7.22 -22.87 7.04
C ASP A 315 -7.51 -21.48 6.46
N ALA A 316 -7.87 -21.44 5.17
CA ALA A 316 -8.30 -20.21 4.53
C ALA A 316 -9.55 -19.67 5.24
N GLN A 317 -9.53 -18.37 5.51
CA GLN A 317 -10.65 -17.64 6.10
C GLN A 317 -11.40 -16.89 5.00
N SER A 318 -12.71 -16.90 5.10
CA SER A 318 -13.60 -16.09 4.27
C SER A 318 -14.26 -15.04 5.16
N VAL A 319 -13.92 -13.78 4.95
CA VAL A 319 -14.49 -12.63 5.66
C VAL A 319 -15.34 -11.87 4.66
N THR A 320 -16.62 -11.70 4.95
CA THR A 320 -17.57 -11.03 4.05
C THR A 320 -18.10 -9.75 4.66
N GLY A 321 -18.61 -8.86 3.83
CA GLY A 321 -19.25 -7.63 4.28
C GLY A 321 -18.33 -6.63 4.98
N VAL A 322 -17.04 -6.61 4.66
CA VAL A 322 -16.07 -5.69 5.26
C VAL A 322 -16.36 -4.26 4.79
N LEU A 323 -16.67 -3.38 5.74
CA LEU A 323 -16.95 -1.96 5.50
C LEU A 323 -15.67 -1.12 5.54
N GLY A 324 -14.76 -1.42 6.46
CA GLY A 324 -13.53 -0.68 6.64
C GLY A 324 -12.68 -1.19 7.79
N CYS A 325 -11.50 -0.60 7.94
CA CYS A 325 -10.59 -0.88 9.05
C CYS A 325 -9.92 0.40 9.54
N ILE A 326 -9.51 0.39 10.81
CA ILE A 326 -8.69 1.41 11.44
C ILE A 326 -7.46 0.71 12.00
N PHE A 327 -6.29 1.24 11.73
CA PHE A 327 -5.06 0.64 12.22
C PHE A 327 -3.98 1.70 12.51
N ASP A 328 -3.01 1.29 13.30
CA ASP A 328 -1.82 2.07 13.56
C ASP A 328 -0.91 2.11 12.33
N ARG A 329 -0.32 3.26 12.04
CA ARG A 329 0.63 3.44 10.92
C ARG A 329 1.74 2.38 10.93
N ASP A 330 2.14 1.95 12.13
CA ASP A 330 3.20 0.95 12.30
C ASP A 330 2.70 -0.50 12.34
N ALA A 331 1.38 -0.73 12.23
CA ALA A 331 0.81 -2.08 12.23
C ALA A 331 1.13 -2.87 10.97
N LEU A 332 1.21 -2.20 9.85
CA LEU A 332 1.52 -2.82 8.56
C LEU A 332 2.20 -1.81 7.64
N GLY A 333 3.03 -2.30 6.75
CA GLY A 333 3.73 -1.44 5.80
C GLY A 333 4.25 -2.19 4.59
N VAL A 334 4.37 -1.46 3.49
CA VAL A 334 5.01 -1.88 2.26
C VAL A 334 6.14 -0.90 1.95
N MET A 335 7.33 -1.42 1.71
CA MET A 335 8.53 -0.64 1.38
C MET A 335 9.02 -1.07 0.01
N ASN A 336 9.16 -0.11 -0.89
CA ASN A 336 9.79 -0.34 -2.17
C ASN A 336 11.30 -0.25 -1.99
N ASN A 337 11.99 -1.31 -2.38
CA ASN A 337 13.43 -1.40 -2.29
C ASN A 337 14.06 -1.28 -3.70
N ASN A 338 15.24 -1.78 -3.85
CA ASN A 338 16.08 -1.68 -5.02
C ASN A 338 15.38 -2.06 -6.33
N GLN A 339 15.61 -1.26 -7.36
CA GLN A 339 15.16 -1.55 -8.71
C GLN A 339 16.37 -1.74 -9.61
N ARG A 340 16.27 -2.74 -10.47
CA ARG A 340 17.31 -3.08 -11.43
C ARG A 340 16.71 -3.54 -12.74
N VAL A 341 17.43 -3.30 -13.81
CA VAL A 341 17.14 -3.80 -15.14
C VAL A 341 18.30 -4.67 -15.59
N THR A 342 17.99 -5.88 -16.04
CA THR A 342 18.97 -6.78 -16.66
C THR A 342 18.53 -7.08 -18.08
N THR A 343 19.48 -7.26 -18.99
CA THR A 343 19.20 -7.47 -20.41
C THR A 343 19.86 -8.73 -20.93
N GLN A 344 19.22 -9.37 -21.93
CA GLN A 344 19.79 -10.51 -22.63
C GLN A 344 19.45 -10.42 -24.13
N TRP A 345 20.47 -10.44 -24.97
CA TRP A 345 20.35 -10.50 -26.42
C TRP A 345 20.13 -11.93 -26.91
N ASN A 346 19.16 -12.11 -27.81
CA ASN A 346 18.95 -13.37 -28.53
C ASN A 346 19.37 -13.21 -29.99
N ALA A 347 20.55 -13.73 -30.31
CA ALA A 347 21.14 -13.61 -31.64
C ALA A 347 20.41 -14.40 -32.74
N LYS A 348 19.65 -15.44 -32.37
CA LYS A 348 18.91 -16.25 -33.36
C LYS A 348 17.64 -15.56 -33.85
N ALA A 349 16.99 -14.81 -33.00
CA ALA A 349 15.70 -14.16 -33.27
C ALA A 349 15.79 -12.63 -33.28
N GLU A 350 16.99 -12.07 -33.15
CA GLU A 350 17.29 -10.64 -33.26
C GLU A 350 16.43 -9.75 -32.35
N PHE A 351 16.30 -10.13 -31.06
CA PHE A 351 15.62 -9.32 -30.07
C PHE A 351 16.41 -9.24 -28.77
N THR A 352 16.17 -8.19 -28.00
CA THR A 352 16.70 -8.01 -26.66
C THR A 352 15.58 -8.16 -25.64
N ASN A 353 15.77 -9.01 -24.66
CA ASN A 353 14.92 -9.11 -23.48
C ASN A 353 15.41 -8.13 -22.42
N TYR A 354 14.47 -7.41 -21.83
CA TYR A 354 14.67 -6.50 -20.71
C TYR A 354 13.85 -7.01 -19.52
N PHE A 355 14.54 -7.30 -18.42
CA PHE A 355 13.93 -7.79 -17.18
C PHE A 355 13.96 -6.66 -16.16
N TYR A 356 12.81 -6.02 -15.97
CA TYR A 356 12.61 -5.01 -14.94
C TYR A 356 12.29 -5.69 -13.62
N LYS A 357 13.19 -5.57 -12.65
CA LYS A 357 13.03 -6.18 -11.33
C LYS A 357 12.90 -5.12 -10.27
N LYS A 358 11.89 -5.26 -9.43
CA LYS A 358 11.67 -4.41 -8.27
C LYS A 358 11.46 -5.25 -7.03
N ASP A 359 12.28 -4.99 -6.03
CA ASP A 359 12.14 -5.63 -4.73
C ASP A 359 11.18 -4.80 -3.88
N ALA A 360 10.24 -5.48 -3.23
CA ALA A 360 9.34 -4.87 -2.28
C ALA A 360 9.35 -5.69 -0.99
N ARG A 361 9.36 -5.00 0.14
CA ARG A 361 9.24 -5.59 1.47
C ARG A 361 7.89 -5.26 2.05
N TYR A 362 7.35 -6.17 2.85
CA TYR A 362 6.09 -5.95 3.52
C TYR A 362 6.10 -6.62 4.89
N PHE A 363 5.35 -6.04 5.81
CA PHE A 363 5.20 -6.62 7.13
C PHE A 363 3.78 -6.40 7.67
N ASN A 364 3.39 -7.27 8.59
CA ASN A 364 2.19 -7.18 9.41
C ASN A 364 2.62 -7.41 10.86
N ASP A 365 2.38 -6.44 11.72
CA ASP A 365 2.67 -6.53 13.13
C ASP A 365 1.39 -6.70 13.95
N LEU A 366 1.16 -7.92 14.41
CA LEU A 366 -0.03 -8.27 15.20
C LEU A 366 0.00 -7.69 16.63
N ASN A 367 1.11 -7.08 17.04
CA ASN A 367 1.23 -6.42 18.35
C ASN A 367 0.75 -4.96 18.32
N GLU A 368 0.50 -4.40 17.12
CA GLU A 368 -0.02 -3.05 16.95
C GLU A 368 -1.54 -3.04 16.81
N ASN A 369 -2.16 -1.90 17.08
CA ASN A 369 -3.62 -1.77 17.04
C ASN A 369 -4.15 -1.92 15.63
N PHE A 370 -5.14 -2.82 15.47
CA PHE A 370 -5.87 -3.05 14.24
C PHE A 370 -7.32 -3.48 14.55
N VAL A 371 -8.28 -2.76 13.99
CA VAL A 371 -9.72 -3.04 14.13
C VAL A 371 -10.37 -3.00 12.77
N TYR A 372 -11.24 -3.94 12.45
CA TYR A 372 -12.04 -3.89 11.25
C TYR A 372 -13.55 -4.00 11.55
N PHE A 373 -14.35 -3.42 10.67
CA PHE A 373 -15.80 -3.35 10.76
C PHE A 373 -16.41 -4.13 9.61
N TYR A 374 -17.43 -4.91 9.93
CA TYR A 374 -18.13 -5.71 8.93
C TYR A 374 -19.62 -5.84 9.24
N VAL A 375 -20.36 -6.27 8.22
CA VAL A 375 -21.80 -6.63 8.30
C VAL A 375 -21.96 -8.08 7.87
N ALA A 376 -22.45 -8.91 8.78
CA ALA A 376 -22.72 -10.33 8.54
C ALA A 376 -23.80 -10.84 9.50
#